data_cf751584987e6aa418a250f46091cdee
#
_entry.id   cf751584987e6aa418a250f46091cdee
#
_cell.length_a   1.000
_cell.length_b   1.000
_cell.length_c   1.000
_cell.angle_alpha   90.00
_cell.angle_beta   90.00
_cell.angle_gamma   90.00
#
_symmetry.space_group_name_H-M   'P 1'
#
loop_
_entity.id
_entity.type
_entity.pdbx_description
1 polymer ?
#
loop_
_entity_poly.entity_id
_entity_poly.type
_entity_poly.pdbx_seq_one_letter_code
_entity_poly.pdbx_strand_id
1 'polypeptide(L)'
;MSKTILTVDDSASVRQMVSFTLKEAGYDVIEACDGKDALNKINGKNLNLIITDLNMPNMDGIELIKNIRTDSPFKFVPIIMLTTESQTEKKMEGKNAGATGWIVKPFKPEQLVAVTKKVIG
;
A
#
# COMPACT_ATOMS: atom_id res chain seq x y z
N MET A 1 3.60 19.47 -8.43
CA MET A 1 3.73 18.12 -9.01
C MET A 1 2.96 17.11 -8.17
N SER A 2 2.21 16.25 -8.82
CA SER A 2 1.43 15.23 -8.14
C SER A 2 2.33 14.12 -7.60
N LYS A 3 2.01 13.64 -6.42
CA LYS A 3 2.66 12.46 -5.85
C LYS A 3 1.91 11.22 -6.31
N THR A 4 2.63 10.15 -6.56
CA THR A 4 2.08 8.91 -7.09
C THR A 4 2.05 7.83 -6.01
N ILE A 5 0.89 7.19 -5.86
CA ILE A 5 0.64 6.15 -4.88
C ILE A 5 0.28 4.86 -5.60
N LEU A 6 0.90 3.76 -5.21
CA LEU A 6 0.50 2.42 -5.66
C LEU A 6 -0.44 1.83 -4.62
N THR A 7 -1.62 1.42 -5.03
CA THR A 7 -2.53 0.67 -4.14
C THR A 7 -2.64 -0.76 -4.62
N VAL A 8 -2.48 -1.70 -3.71
CA VAL A 8 -2.46 -3.14 -3.99
C VAL A 8 -3.52 -3.82 -3.16
N ASP A 9 -4.51 -4.41 -3.81
CA ASP A 9 -5.60 -5.11 -3.12
C ASP A 9 -6.26 -6.07 -4.11
N ASP A 10 -6.52 -7.31 -3.70
CA ASP A 10 -7.21 -8.27 -4.54
C ASP A 10 -8.72 -8.02 -4.62
N SER A 11 -9.26 -7.24 -3.69
CA SER A 11 -10.66 -6.82 -3.74
C SER A 11 -10.80 -5.61 -4.66
N ALA A 12 -11.48 -5.78 -5.78
CA ALA A 12 -11.67 -4.69 -6.73
C ALA A 12 -12.43 -3.51 -6.10
N SER A 13 -13.42 -3.79 -5.26
CA SER A 13 -14.21 -2.72 -4.64
C SER A 13 -13.39 -1.92 -3.64
N VAL A 14 -12.57 -2.56 -2.82
CA VAL A 14 -11.68 -1.86 -1.88
C VAL A 14 -10.63 -1.05 -2.65
N ARG A 15 -10.02 -1.67 -3.65
CA ARG A 15 -9.00 -1.00 -4.49
C ARG A 15 -9.56 0.24 -5.16
N GLN A 16 -10.75 0.14 -5.72
CA GLN A 16 -11.41 1.27 -6.39
C GLN A 16 -11.76 2.38 -5.39
N MET A 17 -12.22 2.03 -4.21
CA MET A 17 -12.55 3.01 -3.18
C MET A 17 -11.30 3.76 -2.72
N VAL A 18 -10.21 3.05 -2.48
CA VAL A 18 -8.93 3.66 -2.09
C VAL A 18 -8.43 4.57 -3.21
N SER A 19 -8.45 4.08 -4.45
CA SER A 19 -8.02 4.85 -5.61
C SER A 19 -8.83 6.13 -5.78
N PHE A 20 -10.16 6.03 -5.73
CA PHE A 20 -11.04 7.18 -5.85
C PHE A 20 -10.76 8.21 -4.75
N THR A 21 -10.66 7.76 -3.51
CA THR A 21 -10.42 8.63 -2.37
C THR A 21 -9.12 9.41 -2.52
N LEU A 22 -8.06 8.73 -2.94
CA LEU A 22 -6.75 9.37 -3.08
C LEU A 22 -6.68 10.30 -4.28
N LYS A 23 -7.33 9.93 -5.39
CA LYS A 23 -7.42 10.83 -6.56
C LYS A 23 -8.18 12.10 -6.22
N GLU A 24 -9.26 12.00 -5.47
CA GLU A 24 -10.01 13.17 -5.01
C GLU A 24 -9.16 14.07 -4.13
N ALA A 25 -8.20 13.51 -3.41
CA ALA A 25 -7.28 14.28 -2.57
C ALA A 25 -6.11 14.89 -3.34
N GLY A 26 -6.01 14.64 -4.64
CA GLY A 26 -5.00 15.26 -5.50
C GLY A 26 -3.80 14.38 -5.82
N TYR A 27 -3.85 13.09 -5.52
CA TYR A 27 -2.77 12.15 -5.81
C TYR A 27 -3.00 11.41 -7.12
N ASP A 28 -1.92 11.02 -7.78
CA ASP A 28 -1.98 10.06 -8.87
C ASP A 28 -1.94 8.66 -8.28
N VAL A 29 -2.71 7.73 -8.84
CA VAL A 29 -2.83 6.38 -8.29
C VAL A 29 -2.62 5.33 -9.37
N ILE A 30 -1.77 4.35 -9.05
CA ILE A 30 -1.57 3.13 -9.84
C ILE A 30 -2.20 1.99 -9.03
N GLU A 31 -2.96 1.12 -9.69
CA GLU A 31 -3.65 0.01 -9.03
C GLU A 31 -3.02 -1.32 -9.43
N ALA A 32 -2.89 -2.23 -8.46
CA ALA A 32 -2.45 -3.60 -8.68
C ALA A 32 -3.35 -4.55 -7.90
N CYS A 33 -3.57 -5.75 -8.45
CA CYS A 33 -4.51 -6.70 -7.86
C CYS A 33 -3.84 -7.69 -6.90
N ASP A 34 -2.53 -7.80 -6.90
CA ASP A 34 -1.77 -8.63 -5.95
C ASP A 34 -0.30 -8.20 -5.96
N GLY A 35 0.51 -8.88 -5.15
CA GLY A 35 1.92 -8.54 -5.02
C GLY A 35 2.73 -8.71 -6.29
N LYS A 36 2.45 -9.76 -7.08
CA LYS A 36 3.15 -9.97 -8.35
C LYS A 36 2.80 -8.91 -9.36
N ASP A 37 1.53 -8.55 -9.46
CA ASP A 37 1.07 -7.48 -10.34
C ASP A 37 1.71 -6.16 -9.94
N ALA A 38 1.81 -5.89 -8.63
CA ALA A 38 2.49 -4.70 -8.10
C ALA A 38 3.95 -4.64 -8.56
N LEU A 39 4.70 -5.72 -8.40
CA LEU A 39 6.11 -5.76 -8.80
C LEU A 39 6.29 -5.53 -10.30
N ASN A 40 5.36 -6.02 -11.12
CA ASN A 40 5.40 -5.79 -12.56
C ASN A 40 5.09 -4.33 -12.91
N LYS A 41 4.18 -3.71 -12.18
CA LYS A 41 3.72 -2.34 -12.50
C LYS A 41 4.64 -1.24 -12.02
N ILE A 42 5.51 -1.51 -11.03
CA ILE A 42 6.39 -0.46 -10.50
C ILE A 42 7.61 -0.19 -11.35
N ASN A 43 7.92 -1.05 -12.32
CA ASN A 43 9.09 -0.89 -13.18
C ASN A 43 9.02 0.44 -13.95
N GLY A 44 10.06 1.25 -13.83
CA GLY A 44 10.15 2.54 -14.52
C GLY A 44 9.22 3.62 -13.97
N LYS A 45 8.59 3.41 -12.82
CA LYS A 45 7.70 4.39 -12.20
C LYS A 45 8.39 5.08 -11.04
N ASN A 46 7.92 6.31 -10.73
CA ASN A 46 8.29 7.00 -9.51
C ASN A 46 7.13 6.89 -8.53
N LEU A 47 7.38 6.29 -7.39
CA LEU A 47 6.36 6.10 -6.35
C LEU A 47 6.74 6.88 -5.10
N ASN A 48 5.74 7.51 -4.50
CA ASN A 48 5.90 8.22 -3.24
C ASN A 48 5.37 7.42 -2.05
N LEU A 49 4.45 6.50 -2.31
CA LEU A 49 3.83 5.68 -1.27
C LEU A 49 3.28 4.39 -1.88
N ILE A 50 3.34 3.31 -1.12
CA ILE A 50 2.68 2.06 -1.46
C ILE A 50 1.69 1.75 -0.35
N ILE A 51 0.43 1.48 -0.71
CA ILE A 51 -0.60 1.02 0.22
C ILE A 51 -0.98 -0.38 -0.22
N THR A 52 -0.77 -1.36 0.64
CA THR A 52 -1.03 -2.75 0.29
C THR A 52 -1.92 -3.45 1.30
N ASP A 53 -2.86 -4.25 0.78
CA ASP A 53 -3.58 -5.19 1.62
C ASP A 53 -2.60 -6.27 2.09
N LEU A 54 -2.94 -6.93 3.18
CA LEU A 54 -2.13 -8.00 3.75
C LEU A 54 -2.41 -9.32 3.06
N ASN A 55 -3.67 -9.71 2.98
CA ASN A 55 -4.08 -11.02 2.47
C ASN A 55 -4.42 -10.96 0.98
N MET A 56 -3.54 -11.51 0.15
CA MET A 56 -3.70 -11.53 -1.30
C MET A 56 -3.21 -12.85 -1.84
N PRO A 57 -3.80 -13.34 -2.95
CA PRO A 57 -3.28 -14.56 -3.59
C PRO A 57 -1.92 -14.30 -4.22
N ASN A 58 -1.19 -15.36 -4.51
CA ASN A 58 0.10 -15.38 -5.19
C ASN A 58 1.24 -14.78 -4.38
N MET A 59 1.07 -13.60 -3.82
CA MET A 59 2.06 -12.94 -2.97
C MET A 59 1.32 -12.02 -2.00
N ASP A 60 1.43 -12.28 -0.70
CA ASP A 60 0.78 -11.44 0.29
C ASP A 60 1.53 -10.12 0.52
N GLY A 61 0.93 -9.26 1.34
CA GLY A 61 1.51 -7.93 1.59
C GLY A 61 2.87 -7.98 2.26
N ILE A 62 3.12 -8.93 3.14
CA ILE A 62 4.40 -9.07 3.83
C ILE A 62 5.49 -9.49 2.85
N GLU A 63 5.20 -10.46 1.99
CA GLU A 63 6.14 -10.88 0.96
C GLU A 63 6.43 -9.75 -0.02
N LEU A 64 5.41 -8.99 -0.39
CA LEU A 64 5.58 -7.82 -1.25
C LEU A 64 6.52 -6.80 -0.60
N ILE A 65 6.32 -6.49 0.67
CA ILE A 65 7.18 -5.57 1.41
C ILE A 65 8.63 -6.06 1.42
N LYS A 66 8.83 -7.33 1.71
CA LYS A 66 10.19 -7.93 1.71
C LYS A 66 10.86 -7.79 0.36
N ASN A 67 10.13 -8.06 -0.73
CA ASN A 67 10.67 -7.92 -2.08
C ASN A 67 11.07 -6.48 -2.39
N ILE A 68 10.22 -5.53 -2.01
CA ILE A 68 10.49 -4.11 -2.26
C ILE A 68 11.69 -3.63 -1.45
N ARG A 69 11.82 -4.06 -0.20
CA ARG A 69 12.91 -3.64 0.68
C ARG A 69 14.25 -4.26 0.34
N THR A 70 14.26 -5.44 -0.29
CA THR A 70 15.47 -6.21 -0.49
C THR A 70 16.20 -5.86 -1.80
N ASP A 71 15.48 -5.76 -2.90
CA ASP A 71 16.11 -5.72 -4.22
C ASP A 71 15.33 -4.83 -5.19
N SER A 72 15.08 -3.61 -4.77
CA SER A 72 14.23 -2.70 -5.53
C SER A 72 14.77 -1.28 -5.41
N PRO A 73 14.62 -0.45 -6.46
CA PRO A 73 14.89 0.98 -6.35
C PRO A 73 13.97 1.69 -5.35
N PHE A 74 12.92 0.99 -4.88
CA PHE A 74 11.94 1.54 -3.93
C PHE A 74 12.16 1.09 -2.49
N LYS A 75 13.36 0.63 -2.14
CA LYS A 75 13.59 0.07 -0.81
C LYS A 75 13.40 1.06 0.35
N PHE A 76 13.31 2.35 0.06
CA PHE A 76 13.04 3.38 1.09
C PHE A 76 11.68 4.03 0.94
N VAL A 77 10.85 3.62 -0.03
CA VAL A 77 9.53 4.20 -0.20
C VAL A 77 8.65 3.85 1.01
N PRO A 78 7.84 4.78 1.53
CA PRO A 78 6.91 4.43 2.61
C PRO A 78 5.89 3.38 2.15
N ILE A 79 5.60 2.43 3.03
CA ILE A 79 4.61 1.38 2.76
C ILE A 79 3.63 1.32 3.93
N ILE A 80 2.35 1.49 3.63
CA ILE A 80 1.26 1.37 4.59
C ILE A 80 0.50 0.08 4.33
N MET A 81 0.30 -0.73 5.37
CA MET A 81 -0.44 -1.99 5.27
C MET A 81 -1.89 -1.78 5.69
N LEU A 82 -2.83 -2.37 4.94
CA LEU A 82 -4.23 -2.42 5.31
C LEU A 82 -4.49 -3.76 6.02
N THR A 83 -4.92 -3.71 7.27
CA THR A 83 -5.09 -4.92 8.10
C THR A 83 -6.43 -4.90 8.82
N THR A 84 -6.87 -6.07 9.30
CA THR A 84 -7.99 -6.16 10.25
C THR A 84 -7.46 -6.17 11.68
N GLU A 85 -8.30 -5.87 12.65
CA GLU A 85 -7.91 -5.91 14.06
C GLU A 85 -7.47 -7.30 14.53
N SER A 86 -8.00 -8.35 13.91
CA SER A 86 -7.66 -9.72 14.26
C SER A 86 -6.25 -10.14 13.82
N GLN A 87 -5.53 -9.26 13.12
CA GLN A 87 -4.23 -9.57 12.52
C GLN A 87 -3.05 -8.93 13.26
N THR A 88 -3.11 -8.84 14.58
CA THR A 88 -2.06 -8.20 15.39
C THR A 88 -0.68 -8.80 15.15
N GLU A 89 -0.58 -10.14 15.10
CA GLU A 89 0.69 -10.81 14.83
C GLU A 89 1.22 -10.47 13.44
N LYS A 90 0.33 -10.33 12.46
CA LYS A 90 0.71 -9.97 11.10
C LYS A 90 1.19 -8.52 11.01
N LYS A 91 0.66 -7.63 11.86
CA LYS A 91 1.18 -6.25 11.95
C LYS A 91 2.65 -6.25 12.36
N MET A 92 3.01 -7.07 13.34
CA MET A 92 4.40 -7.18 13.79
C MET A 92 5.30 -7.75 12.69
N GLU A 93 4.83 -8.78 11.97
CA GLU A 93 5.57 -9.33 10.84
C GLU A 93 5.77 -8.27 9.76
N GLY A 94 4.73 -7.48 9.46
CA GLY A 94 4.81 -6.39 8.48
C GLY A 94 5.80 -5.33 8.89
N LYS A 95 5.78 -4.93 10.15
CA LYS A 95 6.74 -3.97 10.68
C LYS A 95 8.17 -4.49 10.56
N ASN A 96 8.40 -5.75 10.93
CA ASN A 96 9.71 -6.38 10.82
C ASN A 96 10.17 -6.52 9.37
N ALA A 97 9.23 -6.68 8.45
CA ALA A 97 9.54 -6.73 7.01
C ALA A 97 9.85 -5.35 6.42
N GLY A 98 9.48 -4.28 7.12
CA GLY A 98 9.80 -2.92 6.70
C GLY A 98 8.61 -2.02 6.42
N ALA A 99 7.40 -2.38 6.87
CA ALA A 99 6.24 -1.49 6.74
C ALA A 99 6.45 -0.22 7.56
N THR A 100 6.02 0.91 6.98
CA THR A 100 6.09 2.21 7.67
C THR A 100 4.98 2.34 8.71
N GLY A 101 3.81 1.76 8.42
CA GLY A 101 2.67 1.80 9.32
C GLY A 101 1.53 0.96 8.78
N TRP A 102 0.37 1.09 9.37
CA TRP A 102 -0.81 0.35 8.94
C TRP A 102 -2.08 1.14 9.22
N ILE A 103 -3.15 0.76 8.50
CA ILE A 103 -4.50 1.26 8.69
C ILE A 103 -5.39 0.06 8.95
N VAL A 104 -6.20 0.11 10.00
CA VAL A 104 -7.08 -1.00 10.39
C VAL A 104 -8.38 -0.93 9.60
N LYS A 105 -8.81 -2.03 9.01
CA LYS A 105 -10.08 -2.15 8.30
C LYS A 105 -11.21 -2.49 9.30
N PRO A 106 -12.41 -1.96 9.13
CA PRO A 106 -12.80 -0.95 8.14
C PRO A 106 -12.29 0.43 8.52
N PHE A 107 -12.00 1.26 7.53
CA PHE A 107 -11.53 2.62 7.73
C PHE A 107 -12.39 3.62 6.97
N LYS A 108 -12.36 4.88 7.41
CA LYS A 108 -13.08 5.95 6.73
C LYS A 108 -12.18 6.63 5.69
N PRO A 109 -12.75 7.15 4.60
CA PRO A 109 -11.95 7.88 3.60
C PRO A 109 -11.10 9.01 4.21
N GLU A 110 -11.64 9.75 5.18
CA GLU A 110 -10.91 10.83 5.85
C GLU A 110 -9.67 10.31 6.58
N GLN A 111 -9.77 9.13 7.17
CA GLN A 111 -8.65 8.49 7.88
C GLN A 111 -7.54 8.11 6.88
N LEU A 112 -7.91 7.55 5.74
CA LEU A 112 -6.96 7.19 4.70
C LEU A 112 -6.21 8.42 4.21
N VAL A 113 -6.92 9.50 3.91
CA VAL A 113 -6.31 10.75 3.44
C VAL A 113 -5.41 11.35 4.51
N ALA A 114 -5.84 11.35 5.77
CA ALA A 114 -5.06 11.91 6.87
C ALA A 114 -3.73 11.18 7.04
N VAL A 115 -3.74 9.85 7.01
CA VAL A 115 -2.52 9.04 7.13
C VAL A 115 -1.60 9.30 5.93
N THR A 116 -2.15 9.35 4.73
CA THR A 116 -1.38 9.62 3.51
C THR A 116 -0.68 10.97 3.59
N LYS A 117 -1.40 12.02 3.97
CA LYS A 117 -0.82 13.36 4.10
C LYS A 117 0.25 13.42 5.19
N LYS A 118 0.06 12.68 6.27
CA LYS A 118 1.06 12.62 7.35
C LYS A 118 2.37 11.98 6.87
N VAL A 119 2.27 10.99 6.00
CA VAL A 119 3.43 10.23 5.53
C VAL A 119 4.16 10.93 4.39
N ILE A 120 3.44 11.47 3.42
CA ILE A 120 4.05 12.05 2.21
C ILE A 120 3.64 13.50 1.91
N GLY A 121 2.77 14.05 2.68
CA GLY A 121 2.31 15.44 2.46
C GLY A 121 1.20 15.50 1.41
#